data_e6c23c14247e06761ffc1e0c6a768c7b
#
_entry.id   e6c23c14247e06761ffc1e0c6a768c7b
#
_cell.length_a   1.000
_cell.length_b   1.000
_cell.length_c   1.000
_cell.angle_alpha   90.00
_cell.angle_beta   90.00
_cell.angle_gamma   90.00
#
_symmetry.space_group_name_H-M   'P 1'
#
loop_
_entity.id
_entity.type
_entity.pdbx_description
1 polymer ?
#
loop_
_entity_poly.entity_id
_entity_poly.type
_entity_poly.pdbx_seq_one_letter_code
_entity_poly.pdbx_strand_id
1 'polypeptide(L)'
;MNFNDFHCGCMKPCETYSYAQYGVQANPPSKSDLPMAVLFQEGEQIFLTDTEIFLEPGYLYLIDFIFLATPEADSFMQITPKINGTLQLLYSFFAPTGSASRNASASGSFTVPVTENSASVSFNLTYPDKVRNIDISGAVSVTLLHKIKGTKC
;
A
#
# COMPACT_ATOMS: atom_id res chain seq x y z
N MET A 1 -51.88 -21.52 23.67
CA MET A 1 -50.63 -22.01 23.06
C MET A 1 -49.83 -20.81 22.64
N ASN A 2 -48.83 -20.43 23.43
CA ASN A 2 -47.92 -19.35 23.07
C ASN A 2 -46.82 -19.96 22.21
N PHE A 3 -46.83 -19.63 20.92
CA PHE A 3 -45.69 -19.87 20.08
C PHE A 3 -44.64 -18.82 20.46
N ASN A 4 -43.60 -19.25 21.14
CA ASN A 4 -42.41 -18.45 21.36
C ASN A 4 -41.87 -18.03 20.00
N ASP A 5 -41.89 -16.75 19.75
CA ASP A 5 -41.07 -16.11 18.76
C ASP A 5 -39.60 -16.46 19.03
N PHE A 6 -39.11 -17.47 18.34
CA PHE A 6 -37.68 -17.62 18.14
C PHE A 6 -37.26 -16.43 17.27
N HIS A 7 -36.96 -15.31 17.91
CA HIS A 7 -36.10 -14.31 17.31
C HIS A 7 -34.76 -14.99 17.12
N CYS A 8 -34.59 -15.60 15.97
CA CYS A 8 -33.27 -15.89 15.44
C CYS A 8 -32.64 -14.52 15.22
N GLY A 9 -31.99 -14.00 16.25
CA GLY A 9 -31.13 -12.85 16.13
C GLY A 9 -30.02 -13.26 15.15
N CYS A 10 -30.22 -12.96 13.87
CA CYS A 10 -29.12 -12.91 12.95
C CYS A 10 -28.14 -11.88 13.52
N MET A 11 -27.17 -12.36 14.29
CA MET A 11 -25.94 -11.59 14.49
C MET A 11 -25.39 -11.40 13.10
N LYS A 12 -25.63 -10.21 12.51
CA LYS A 12 -24.87 -9.78 11.34
C LYS A 12 -23.41 -9.98 11.70
N PRO A 13 -22.62 -10.72 10.91
CA PRO A 13 -21.20 -10.78 11.14
C PRO A 13 -20.71 -9.34 11.24
N CYS A 14 -19.81 -9.08 12.18
CA CYS A 14 -19.20 -7.77 12.33
C CYS A 14 -18.34 -7.52 11.08
N GLU A 15 -18.97 -7.02 10.02
CA GLU A 15 -18.31 -6.70 8.77
C GLU A 15 -17.71 -5.32 8.92
N THR A 16 -16.38 -5.27 8.99
CA THR A 16 -15.62 -4.03 8.97
C THR A 16 -15.14 -3.78 7.56
N TYR A 17 -15.52 -2.66 7.00
CA TYR A 17 -15.05 -2.21 5.69
C TYR A 17 -14.06 -1.07 5.88
N SER A 18 -12.93 -1.17 5.21
CA SER A 18 -11.99 -0.07 5.13
C SER A 18 -11.27 -0.12 3.80
N TYR A 19 -11.20 1.01 3.14
CA TYR A 19 -10.53 1.17 1.87
C TYR A 19 -9.88 2.54 1.80
N ALA A 20 -8.69 2.61 1.25
CA ALA A 20 -8.01 3.86 1.00
C ALA A 20 -7.27 3.83 -0.33
N GLN A 21 -7.18 4.99 -0.95
CA GLN A 21 -6.34 5.21 -2.12
C GLN A 21 -5.51 6.47 -1.91
N TYR A 22 -4.22 6.32 -2.12
CA TYR A 22 -3.24 7.38 -1.95
C TYR A 22 -2.54 7.67 -3.27
N GLY A 23 -2.36 8.94 -3.58
CA GLY A 23 -1.66 9.39 -4.77
C GLY A 23 -0.23 9.77 -4.48
N VAL A 24 0.64 9.54 -5.45
CA VAL A 24 2.02 10.00 -5.46
C VAL A 24 2.20 10.91 -6.66
N GLN A 25 2.75 12.09 -6.42
CA GLN A 25 3.27 12.98 -7.45
C GLN A 25 4.44 13.74 -6.85
N ALA A 26 5.66 13.35 -7.17
CA ALA A 26 6.84 13.82 -6.48
C ALA A 26 8.09 13.78 -7.37
N ASN A 27 9.13 14.43 -6.88
CA ASN A 27 10.46 14.43 -7.49
C ASN A 27 11.50 14.12 -6.40
N PRO A 28 11.44 12.91 -5.81
CA PRO A 28 12.25 12.58 -4.64
C PRO A 28 13.67 12.16 -5.04
N PRO A 29 14.66 12.31 -4.14
CA PRO A 29 15.97 11.72 -4.33
C PRO A 29 15.90 10.21 -4.30
N SER A 30 16.90 9.54 -4.88
CA SER A 30 17.05 8.09 -4.76
C SER A 30 17.23 7.66 -3.32
N LYS A 31 16.78 6.45 -3.00
CA LYS A 31 16.79 5.84 -1.65
C LYS A 31 15.91 6.57 -0.63
N SER A 32 14.84 7.19 -1.08
CA SER A 32 13.85 7.82 -0.22
C SER A 32 12.50 7.12 -0.31
N ASP A 33 11.70 7.28 0.73
CA ASP A 33 10.32 6.80 0.75
C ASP A 33 9.42 7.82 0.03
N LEU A 34 8.44 7.31 -0.72
CA LEU A 34 7.54 8.13 -1.51
C LEU A 34 6.54 8.88 -0.63
N PRO A 35 6.44 10.21 -0.75
CA PRO A 35 5.37 10.96 -0.11
C PRO A 35 4.04 10.67 -0.80
N MET A 36 2.98 10.58 -0.03
CA MET A 36 1.64 10.24 -0.50
C MET A 36 0.63 11.27 -0.01
N ALA A 37 -0.46 11.42 -0.77
CA ALA A 37 -1.61 12.22 -0.40
C ALA A 37 -2.89 11.40 -0.52
N VAL A 38 -3.87 11.67 0.34
CA VAL A 38 -5.17 10.98 0.32
C VAL A 38 -5.93 11.37 -0.94
N LEU A 39 -6.29 10.38 -1.76
CA LEU A 39 -7.25 10.52 -2.86
C LEU A 39 -8.65 10.09 -2.42
N PHE A 40 -8.75 9.00 -1.68
CA PHE A 40 -9.98 8.48 -1.11
C PHE A 40 -9.65 7.72 0.17
N GLN A 41 -10.52 7.81 1.17
CA GLN A 41 -10.40 7.03 2.40
C GLN A 41 -11.76 6.81 3.02
N GLU A 42 -12.06 5.56 3.36
CA GLU A 42 -13.26 5.14 4.05
C GLU A 42 -12.91 4.11 5.12
N GLY A 43 -13.55 4.21 6.28
CA GLY A 43 -13.24 3.41 7.46
C GLY A 43 -12.12 4.01 8.30
N GLU A 44 -11.83 3.36 9.43
CA GLU A 44 -10.90 3.88 10.45
C GLU A 44 -9.62 3.03 10.61
N GLN A 45 -9.53 1.91 9.88
CA GLN A 45 -8.45 0.93 10.07
C GLN A 45 -7.19 1.24 9.25
N ILE A 46 -7.30 2.19 8.33
CA ILE A 46 -6.22 2.57 7.42
C ILE A 46 -6.05 4.09 7.49
N PHE A 47 -4.86 4.57 7.75
CA PHE A 47 -4.57 6.01 7.71
C PHE A 47 -3.15 6.30 7.24
N LEU A 48 -2.94 7.52 6.74
CA LEU A 48 -1.69 7.97 6.15
C LEU A 48 -1.02 9.02 7.03
N THR A 49 0.30 8.92 7.18
CA THR A 49 1.17 10.00 7.62
C THR A 49 2.29 10.17 6.60
N ASP A 50 2.31 11.25 5.86
CA ASP A 50 3.32 11.62 4.85
C ASP A 50 3.77 10.46 3.94
N THR A 51 4.65 9.58 4.41
CA THR A 51 5.20 8.45 3.65
C THR A 51 4.73 7.08 4.11
N GLU A 52 4.04 6.97 5.24
CA GLU A 52 3.66 5.68 5.85
C GLU A 52 2.15 5.52 5.91
N ILE A 53 1.70 4.36 5.47
CA ILE A 53 0.32 3.88 5.60
C ILE A 53 0.26 2.99 6.84
N PHE A 54 -0.54 3.38 7.82
CA PHE A 54 -0.75 2.61 9.04
C PHE A 54 -1.98 1.72 8.92
N LEU A 55 -1.84 0.48 9.36
CA LEU A 55 -2.84 -0.58 9.32
C LEU A 55 -3.15 -1.05 10.73
N GLU A 56 -4.40 -0.97 11.14
CA GLU A 56 -4.86 -1.43 12.44
C GLU A 56 -4.76 -2.96 12.58
N PRO A 57 -4.46 -3.49 13.78
CA PRO A 57 -4.35 -4.93 13.98
C PRO A 57 -5.70 -5.65 13.90
N GLY A 58 -5.65 -6.94 13.63
CA GLY A 58 -6.78 -7.84 13.60
C GLY A 58 -7.32 -8.14 12.20
N TYR A 59 -6.68 -7.67 11.14
CA TYR A 59 -7.17 -7.80 9.78
C TYR A 59 -6.07 -8.19 8.78
N LEU A 60 -6.52 -8.78 7.66
CA LEU A 60 -5.71 -8.98 6.47
C LEU A 60 -6.01 -7.86 5.48
N TYR A 61 -4.96 -7.21 4.99
CA TYR A 61 -5.06 -6.13 4.01
C TYR A 61 -4.45 -6.54 2.68
N LEU A 62 -5.07 -6.07 1.59
CA LEU A 62 -4.52 -6.13 0.25
C LEU A 62 -3.96 -4.76 -0.13
N ILE A 63 -2.75 -4.75 -0.64
CA ILE A 63 -2.08 -3.54 -1.12
C ILE A 63 -1.76 -3.72 -2.59
N ASP A 64 -2.22 -2.76 -3.40
CA ASP A 64 -1.93 -2.67 -4.82
C ASP A 64 -1.22 -1.36 -5.09
N PHE A 65 -0.20 -1.37 -5.93
CA PHE A 65 0.47 -0.14 -6.34
C PHE A 65 0.77 -0.11 -7.83
N ILE A 66 0.77 1.10 -8.36
CA ILE A 66 1.21 1.39 -9.72
C ILE A 66 1.93 2.73 -9.74
N PHE A 67 3.14 2.74 -10.29
CA PHE A 67 3.96 3.95 -10.43
C PHE A 67 4.52 4.06 -11.84
N LEU A 68 4.57 5.29 -12.33
CA LEU A 68 5.26 5.68 -13.56
C LEU A 68 6.32 6.71 -13.20
N ALA A 69 7.53 6.49 -13.67
CA ALA A 69 8.63 7.44 -13.49
C ALA A 69 9.38 7.71 -14.78
N THR A 70 10.19 8.75 -14.77
CA THR A 70 11.02 9.16 -15.90
C THR A 70 12.51 9.19 -15.51
N PRO A 71 13.14 8.01 -15.30
CA PRO A 71 14.59 7.92 -15.13
C PRO A 71 15.34 8.31 -16.40
N GLU A 72 16.65 8.28 -16.37
CA GLU A 72 17.44 8.44 -17.60
C GLU A 72 17.33 7.21 -18.51
N ALA A 73 17.67 7.35 -19.80
CA ALA A 73 17.83 6.23 -20.71
C ALA A 73 18.96 5.29 -20.23
N ASP A 74 18.89 4.03 -20.58
CA ASP A 74 19.85 2.98 -20.13
C ASP A 74 20.04 2.96 -18.60
N SER A 75 18.97 3.13 -17.89
CA SER A 75 18.93 3.23 -16.43
C SER A 75 17.86 2.33 -15.85
N PHE A 76 17.43 2.58 -14.62
CA PHE A 76 16.35 1.83 -13.97
C PHE A 76 15.66 2.66 -12.90
N MET A 77 14.48 2.20 -12.53
CA MET A 77 13.78 2.51 -11.30
C MET A 77 13.50 1.21 -10.56
N GLN A 78 13.65 1.22 -9.24
CA GLN A 78 13.23 0.11 -8.40
C GLN A 78 12.30 0.63 -7.31
N ILE A 79 11.15 -0.01 -7.16
CA ILE A 79 10.20 0.23 -6.07
C ILE A 79 10.28 -0.96 -5.13
N THR A 80 10.56 -0.71 -3.87
CA THR A 80 10.57 -1.74 -2.83
C THR A 80 9.66 -1.34 -1.69
N PRO A 81 8.56 -2.07 -1.46
CA PRO A 81 7.73 -1.85 -0.28
C PRO A 81 8.51 -2.11 1.00
N LYS A 82 8.19 -1.35 2.03
CA LYS A 82 8.68 -1.54 3.40
C LYS A 82 7.50 -1.88 4.30
N ILE A 83 7.65 -2.86 5.16
CA ILE A 83 6.69 -3.18 6.21
C ILE A 83 7.40 -3.00 7.55
N ASN A 84 6.85 -2.16 8.40
CA ASN A 84 7.46 -1.77 9.68
C ASN A 84 8.93 -1.31 9.54
N GLY A 85 9.19 -0.53 8.48
CA GLY A 85 10.51 0.01 8.19
C GLY A 85 11.49 -0.97 7.53
N THR A 86 11.12 -2.23 7.33
CA THR A 86 11.98 -3.26 6.72
C THR A 86 11.64 -3.46 5.25
N LEU A 87 12.64 -3.39 4.39
CA LEU A 87 12.51 -3.62 2.95
C LEU A 87 12.01 -5.04 2.65
N GLN A 88 10.99 -5.15 1.82
CA GLN A 88 10.37 -6.41 1.41
C GLN A 88 10.78 -6.74 -0.03
N LEU A 89 11.91 -7.42 -0.18
CA LEU A 89 12.46 -7.72 -1.50
C LEU A 89 11.57 -8.63 -2.35
N LEU A 90 10.75 -9.49 -1.71
CA LEU A 90 9.77 -10.33 -2.41
C LEU A 90 8.71 -9.52 -3.17
N TYR A 91 8.45 -8.29 -2.77
CA TYR A 91 7.46 -7.40 -3.37
C TYR A 91 8.09 -6.27 -4.17
N SER A 92 9.40 -6.32 -4.35
CA SER A 92 10.16 -5.33 -5.10
C SER A 92 9.92 -5.45 -6.60
N PHE A 93 9.83 -4.31 -7.26
CA PHE A 93 9.69 -4.24 -8.71
C PHE A 93 10.86 -3.45 -9.29
N PHE A 94 11.62 -4.09 -10.18
CA PHE A 94 12.71 -3.49 -10.93
C PHE A 94 12.26 -3.18 -12.35
N ALA A 95 12.34 -1.92 -12.75
CA ALA A 95 11.89 -1.42 -14.04
C ALA A 95 13.05 -0.76 -14.78
N PRO A 96 13.70 -1.46 -15.74
CA PRO A 96 14.74 -0.86 -16.57
C PRO A 96 14.14 0.07 -17.62
N THR A 97 14.90 1.10 -18.02
CA THR A 97 14.62 1.92 -19.19
C THR A 97 15.41 1.42 -20.39
N GLY A 98 14.86 1.64 -21.61
CA GLY A 98 15.58 1.35 -22.84
C GLY A 98 16.51 2.50 -23.25
N SER A 99 17.24 2.30 -24.36
CA SER A 99 18.15 3.31 -24.92
C SER A 99 17.43 4.51 -25.53
N ALA A 100 16.18 4.31 -25.97
CA ALA A 100 15.36 5.35 -26.62
C ALA A 100 14.18 5.83 -25.77
N SER A 101 13.99 5.30 -24.58
CA SER A 101 12.88 5.64 -23.69
C SER A 101 13.34 5.92 -22.28
N ARG A 102 12.77 6.95 -21.67
CA ARG A 102 13.01 7.33 -20.27
C ARG A 102 11.84 6.94 -19.36
N ASN A 103 10.86 6.21 -19.87
CA ASN A 103 9.70 5.78 -19.09
C ASN A 103 9.98 4.44 -18.41
N ALA A 104 9.67 4.38 -17.13
CA ALA A 104 9.69 3.16 -16.36
C ALA A 104 8.41 3.05 -15.54
N SER A 105 7.79 1.88 -15.53
CA SER A 105 6.58 1.62 -14.74
C SER A 105 6.79 0.44 -13.82
N ALA A 106 6.24 0.52 -12.62
CA ALA A 106 6.26 -0.53 -11.62
C ALA A 106 4.84 -0.75 -11.11
N SER A 107 4.46 -2.00 -10.93
CA SER A 107 3.18 -2.35 -10.32
C SER A 107 3.31 -3.65 -9.56
N GLY A 108 2.48 -3.81 -8.55
CA GLY A 108 2.48 -5.02 -7.75
C GLY A 108 1.28 -5.08 -6.82
N SER A 109 1.10 -6.26 -6.26
CA SER A 109 0.05 -6.56 -5.31
C SER A 109 0.58 -7.53 -4.26
N PHE A 110 0.28 -7.27 -3.01
CA PHE A 110 0.66 -8.15 -1.90
C PHE A 110 -0.30 -7.99 -0.73
N THR A 111 -0.33 -8.99 0.14
CA THR A 111 -1.15 -8.95 1.36
C THR A 111 -0.29 -8.74 2.59
N VAL A 112 -0.86 -8.03 3.57
CA VAL A 112 -0.25 -7.80 4.88
C VAL A 112 -1.20 -8.29 5.96
N PRO A 113 -0.88 -9.40 6.64
CA PRO A 113 -1.61 -9.81 7.83
C PRO A 113 -1.12 -8.99 9.04
N VAL A 114 -2.02 -8.30 9.72
CA VAL A 114 -1.73 -7.49 10.90
C VAL A 114 -2.43 -8.10 12.10
N THR A 115 -1.68 -8.74 12.98
CA THR A 115 -2.23 -9.56 14.06
C THR A 115 -2.38 -8.82 15.39
N GLU A 116 -1.31 -8.55 16.09
CA GLU A 116 -1.34 -8.03 17.47
C GLU A 116 -1.05 -6.53 17.55
N ASN A 117 -0.11 -6.06 16.75
CA ASN A 117 0.31 -4.66 16.72
C ASN A 117 0.03 -4.06 15.35
N SER A 118 -0.28 -2.76 15.30
CA SER A 118 -0.41 -2.05 14.04
C SER A 118 0.86 -2.17 13.20
N ALA A 119 0.69 -2.20 11.88
CA ALA A 119 1.79 -2.23 10.94
C ALA A 119 1.85 -0.93 10.14
N SER A 120 3.02 -0.58 9.63
CA SER A 120 3.19 0.50 8.68
C SER A 120 3.70 -0.03 7.34
N VAL A 121 3.25 0.58 6.26
CA VAL A 121 3.70 0.27 4.89
C VAL A 121 4.15 1.56 4.22
N SER A 122 5.31 1.54 3.62
CA SER A 122 5.84 2.62 2.80
C SER A 122 6.48 2.07 1.53
N PHE A 123 6.83 2.92 0.59
CA PHE A 123 7.41 2.53 -0.68
C PHE A 123 8.73 3.25 -0.89
N ASN A 124 9.80 2.50 -0.95
CA ASN A 124 11.14 3.03 -1.19
C ASN A 124 11.43 3.07 -2.69
N LEU A 125 11.88 4.23 -3.16
CA LEU A 125 12.30 4.44 -4.53
C LEU A 125 13.82 4.44 -4.60
N THR A 126 14.36 3.61 -5.50
CA THR A 126 15.80 3.58 -5.81
C THR A 126 16.03 3.74 -7.31
N TYR A 127 16.97 4.58 -7.66
CA TYR A 127 17.46 4.77 -9.03
C TYR A 127 18.93 5.23 -8.97
N PRO A 128 19.70 5.17 -10.07
CA PRO A 128 21.10 5.62 -10.06
C PRO A 128 21.22 7.12 -9.79
N ASP A 129 22.07 7.49 -8.84
CA ASP A 129 22.36 8.88 -8.46
C ASP A 129 23.26 9.55 -9.51
N LYS A 130 22.70 9.94 -10.66
CA LYS A 130 23.58 10.46 -11.71
C LYS A 130 23.49 11.97 -11.92
N VAL A 131 22.33 12.56 -12.05
CA VAL A 131 22.27 13.95 -12.52
C VAL A 131 21.14 14.76 -11.90
N ARG A 132 19.97 14.17 -11.65
CA ARG A 132 18.77 14.86 -11.18
C ARG A 132 17.80 13.90 -10.50
N ASN A 133 16.94 14.43 -9.67
CA ASN A 133 15.80 13.68 -9.16
C ASN A 133 14.84 13.34 -10.31
N ILE A 134 14.29 12.13 -10.28
CA ILE A 134 13.30 11.70 -11.28
C ILE A 134 11.90 12.12 -10.86
N ASP A 135 11.06 12.35 -11.85
CA ASP A 135 9.63 12.52 -11.62
C ASP A 135 8.97 11.16 -11.46
N ILE A 136 8.12 11.02 -10.45
CA ILE A 136 7.31 9.82 -10.22
C ILE A 136 5.87 10.22 -9.92
N SER A 137 4.94 9.49 -10.51
CA SER A 137 3.51 9.59 -10.23
C SER A 137 2.88 8.22 -10.13
N GLY A 138 1.78 8.12 -9.43
CA GLY A 138 1.06 6.85 -9.32
C GLY A 138 0.10 6.82 -8.15
N ALA A 139 -0.30 5.62 -7.79
CA ALA A 139 -1.25 5.41 -6.72
C ALA A 139 -1.01 4.10 -5.98
N VAL A 140 -1.41 4.10 -4.72
CA VAL A 140 -1.45 2.94 -3.85
C VAL A 140 -2.88 2.76 -3.36
N SER A 141 -3.43 1.56 -3.50
CA SER A 141 -4.74 1.19 -2.96
C SER A 141 -4.56 0.19 -1.82
N VAL A 142 -5.31 0.39 -0.75
CA VAL A 142 -5.31 -0.50 0.41
C VAL A 142 -6.73 -0.92 0.69
N THR A 143 -6.96 -2.23 0.73
CA THR A 143 -8.28 -2.82 0.98
C THR A 143 -8.19 -3.74 2.19
N LEU A 144 -9.06 -3.54 3.16
CA LEU A 144 -9.27 -4.51 4.23
C LEU A 144 -10.05 -5.70 3.66
N LEU A 145 -9.42 -6.88 3.61
CA LEU A 145 -10.03 -8.08 3.03
C LEU A 145 -10.96 -8.77 4.02
N HIS A 146 -10.46 -9.10 5.18
CA HIS A 146 -11.23 -9.75 6.23
C HIS A 146 -10.55 -9.69 7.59
N LYS A 147 -11.32 -10.03 8.62
CA LYS A 147 -10.84 -10.17 9.99
C LYS A 147 -10.02 -11.46 10.15
N ILE A 148 -8.90 -11.39 10.85
CA ILE A 148 -8.10 -12.56 11.21
C ILE A 148 -8.80 -13.30 12.36
N LYS A 149 -8.85 -14.64 12.28
CA LYS A 149 -9.48 -15.49 13.31
C LYS A 149 -8.82 -15.26 14.68
N GLY A 150 -9.67 -15.18 15.72
CA GLY A 150 -9.24 -14.98 17.10
C GLY A 150 -9.21 -13.53 17.57
N THR A 151 -9.40 -12.58 16.69
CA THR A 151 -9.58 -11.16 17.05
C THR A 151 -11.02 -10.93 17.49
N LYS A 152 -11.23 -10.40 18.69
CA LYS A 152 -12.58 -10.08 19.20
C LYS A 152 -13.12 -8.84 18.44
N CYS A 153 -14.40 -8.86 18.16
CA CYS A 153 -15.13 -7.66 17.73
C CYS A 153 -15.19 -6.63 18.83
#